data_2c9f5e33f3374a51808034766997a2e7
#
_entry.id   2c9f5e33f3374a51808034766997a2e7
#
_cell.length_a   1.000
_cell.length_b   1.000
_cell.length_c   1.000
_cell.angle_alpha   90.00
_cell.angle_beta   90.00
_cell.angle_gamma   90.00
#
_symmetry.space_group_name_H-M   'P 1'
#
loop_
_entity.id
_entity.type
_entity.pdbx_description
1 polymer ?
#
loop_
_entity_poly.entity_id
_entity_poly.type
_entity_poly.pdbx_seq_one_letter_code
_entity_poly.pdbx_strand_id
1 'polypeptide(L)'
;METNRTSYIKKYDKILIYITVYTIVFFLFVKTLPYTIPFVLAFAIAAIVSPIVKKLILWTREKVNENLLILITLLSFYGLLGTLIVSLIIRLVNQSILLVTNSITYLNDNYDSIASWIQAQYEWIASNIQELDPSIIETGSEMLTSALASLQEIVITLGKAIGGFALNIVAGLPNLMLIIIFTIVCSFFFTKKLLNNPEFIYAYLPTSDREENKVKNIITQGKNMVVRYGVSYMLIILITGVISVVGYLILGVPYPLVLGLITAFLDLLPVLGVSGAYVPLAIYYFFQGNYTVPIGLGILWIIVAVGRNIWEPKILSSSLDINPVITIGAIFIGLKMAGVLGMFFLIFMAVGFKVLQTVGVLDTFQPSEVKKKKVPDRKAKN
;
A
#
# COMPACT_ATOMS: atom_id res chain seq x y z
N MET A 1 -18.97 -16.42 42.68
CA MET A 1 -18.20 -16.99 41.56
C MET A 1 -19.00 -17.10 40.26
N GLU A 2 -20.29 -17.28 40.26
CA GLU A 2 -21.15 -17.38 39.05
C GLU A 2 -21.30 -16.08 38.25
N THR A 3 -21.38 -14.96 38.91
CA THR A 3 -21.51 -13.63 38.27
C THR A 3 -20.31 -13.24 37.39
N ASN A 4 -19.11 -13.70 37.75
CA ASN A 4 -17.92 -13.48 36.93
C ASN A 4 -17.90 -14.37 35.68
N ARG A 5 -18.37 -15.62 35.80
CA ARG A 5 -18.37 -16.57 34.67
C ARG A 5 -19.33 -16.16 33.55
N THR A 6 -20.52 -15.69 33.91
CA THR A 6 -21.50 -15.15 32.94
C THR A 6 -21.05 -13.87 32.27
N SER A 7 -20.28 -13.02 32.95
CA SER A 7 -19.69 -11.82 32.38
C SER A 7 -18.60 -12.12 31.33
N TYR A 8 -17.74 -13.11 31.59
CA TYR A 8 -16.71 -13.54 30.62
C TYR A 8 -17.33 -14.19 29.38
N ILE A 9 -18.32 -15.05 29.53
CA ILE A 9 -19.02 -15.71 28.42
C ILE A 9 -19.62 -14.64 27.48
N LYS A 10 -20.36 -13.68 28.02
CA LYS A 10 -20.91 -12.54 27.21
C LYS A 10 -19.85 -11.73 26.48
N LYS A 11 -18.64 -11.64 27.02
CA LYS A 11 -17.53 -10.89 26.41
C LYS A 11 -16.94 -11.66 25.23
N TYR A 12 -16.72 -12.97 25.36
CA TYR A 12 -16.23 -13.81 24.26
C TYR A 12 -17.25 -13.90 23.12
N ASP A 13 -18.54 -13.98 23.44
CA ASP A 13 -19.61 -14.00 22.43
C ASP A 13 -19.59 -12.75 21.57
N LYS A 14 -19.40 -11.56 22.14
CA LYS A 14 -19.28 -10.31 21.37
C LYS A 14 -18.10 -10.31 20.42
N ILE A 15 -16.94 -10.83 20.85
CA ILE A 15 -15.75 -10.91 20.01
C ILE A 15 -15.95 -11.90 18.87
N LEU A 16 -16.55 -13.05 19.16
CA LEU A 16 -16.83 -14.08 18.17
C LEU A 16 -17.83 -13.60 17.13
N ILE A 17 -18.88 -12.92 17.55
CA ILE A 17 -19.85 -12.26 16.67
C ILE A 17 -19.14 -11.23 15.78
N TYR A 18 -18.26 -10.39 16.37
CA TYR A 18 -17.50 -9.41 15.60
C TYR A 18 -16.66 -10.08 14.51
N ILE A 19 -15.86 -11.09 14.85
CA ILE A 19 -15.00 -11.79 13.90
C ILE A 19 -15.84 -12.42 12.79
N THR A 20 -16.95 -13.08 13.13
CA THR A 20 -17.83 -13.73 12.15
C THR A 20 -18.46 -12.72 11.21
N VAL A 21 -19.08 -11.66 11.75
CA VAL A 21 -19.72 -10.61 10.95
C VAL A 21 -18.70 -9.87 10.07
N TYR A 22 -17.56 -9.51 10.64
CA TYR A 22 -16.48 -8.88 9.90
C TYR A 22 -16.02 -9.75 8.72
N THR A 23 -15.78 -11.04 8.96
CA THR A 23 -15.34 -11.98 7.93
C THR A 23 -16.35 -12.05 6.79
N ILE A 24 -17.63 -12.22 7.10
CA ILE A 24 -18.69 -12.27 6.09
C ILE A 24 -18.75 -10.96 5.29
N VAL A 25 -18.75 -9.81 5.97
CA VAL A 25 -18.82 -8.48 5.34
C VAL A 25 -17.60 -8.23 4.47
N PHE A 26 -16.40 -8.57 4.94
CA PHE A 26 -15.17 -8.40 4.18
C PHE A 26 -15.16 -9.21 2.89
N PHE A 27 -15.46 -10.51 2.95
CA PHE A 27 -15.50 -11.36 1.76
C PHE A 27 -16.61 -10.94 0.79
N LEU A 28 -17.77 -10.55 1.31
CA LEU A 28 -18.85 -10.01 0.49
C LEU A 28 -18.41 -8.71 -0.22
N PHE A 29 -17.78 -7.79 0.51
CA PHE A 29 -17.22 -6.55 -0.03
C PHE A 29 -16.20 -6.82 -1.13
N VAL A 30 -15.20 -7.69 -0.88
CA VAL A 30 -14.18 -8.04 -1.88
C VAL A 30 -14.80 -8.68 -3.13
N LYS A 31 -15.77 -9.57 -2.96
CA LYS A 31 -16.47 -10.23 -4.08
C LYS A 31 -17.32 -9.25 -4.90
N THR A 32 -17.91 -8.27 -4.26
CA THR A 32 -18.74 -7.25 -4.94
C THR A 32 -17.93 -6.05 -5.45
N LEU A 33 -16.66 -5.90 -5.01
CA LEU A 33 -15.80 -4.77 -5.35
C LEU A 33 -15.72 -4.50 -6.87
N PRO A 34 -15.53 -5.48 -7.76
CA PRO A 34 -15.49 -5.24 -9.21
C PRO A 34 -16.73 -4.52 -9.75
N TYR A 35 -17.89 -4.76 -9.15
CA TYR A 35 -19.15 -4.13 -9.53
C TYR A 35 -19.40 -2.79 -8.84
N THR A 36 -18.82 -2.58 -7.66
CA THR A 36 -19.04 -1.38 -6.83
C THR A 36 -17.94 -0.33 -7.00
N ILE A 37 -16.81 -0.65 -7.63
CA ILE A 37 -15.69 0.28 -7.89
C ILE A 37 -16.17 1.63 -8.45
N PRO A 38 -17.02 1.73 -9.48
CA PRO A 38 -17.44 3.02 -10.02
C PRO A 38 -18.11 3.91 -8.97
N PHE A 39 -18.94 3.31 -8.10
CA PHE A 39 -19.67 4.04 -7.04
C PHE A 39 -18.72 4.48 -5.92
N VAL A 40 -17.78 3.63 -5.53
CA VAL A 40 -16.78 3.97 -4.50
C VAL A 40 -15.89 5.12 -4.97
N LEU A 41 -15.40 5.04 -6.22
CA LEU A 41 -14.59 6.11 -6.82
C LEU A 41 -15.42 7.39 -6.98
N ALA A 42 -16.65 7.29 -7.46
CA ALA A 42 -17.55 8.43 -7.60
C ALA A 42 -17.79 9.14 -6.28
N PHE A 43 -18.02 8.38 -5.20
CA PHE A 43 -18.21 8.94 -3.88
C PHE A 43 -16.95 9.61 -3.34
N ALA A 44 -15.78 9.00 -3.52
CA ALA A 44 -14.50 9.57 -3.12
C ALA A 44 -14.22 10.89 -3.86
N ILE A 45 -14.45 10.92 -5.18
CA ILE A 45 -14.28 12.14 -6.00
C ILE A 45 -15.32 13.21 -5.58
N ALA A 46 -16.56 12.83 -5.37
CA ALA A 46 -17.58 13.74 -4.88
C ALA A 46 -17.22 14.37 -3.53
N ALA A 47 -16.63 13.59 -2.61
CA ALA A 47 -16.17 14.09 -1.32
C ALA A 47 -15.02 15.12 -1.46
N ILE A 48 -14.15 14.96 -2.48
CA ILE A 48 -13.06 15.90 -2.78
C ILE A 48 -13.60 17.15 -3.47
N VAL A 49 -14.55 16.99 -4.41
CA VAL A 49 -15.05 18.06 -5.25
C VAL A 49 -16.12 18.91 -4.53
N SER A 50 -16.96 18.32 -3.68
CA SER A 50 -18.01 19.04 -2.94
C SER A 50 -17.54 20.31 -2.22
N PRO A 51 -16.43 20.31 -1.43
CA PRO A 51 -15.98 21.52 -0.76
C PRO A 51 -15.50 22.59 -1.75
N ILE A 52 -14.98 22.19 -2.92
CA ILE A 52 -14.56 23.11 -3.98
C ILE A 52 -15.80 23.78 -4.60
N VAL A 53 -16.80 22.99 -4.97
CA VAL A 53 -18.07 23.51 -5.51
C VAL A 53 -18.75 24.43 -4.51
N LYS A 54 -18.79 24.06 -3.22
CA LYS A 54 -19.36 24.91 -2.17
C LYS A 54 -18.70 26.29 -2.12
N LYS A 55 -17.36 26.35 -2.22
CA LYS A 55 -16.62 27.63 -2.28
C LYS A 55 -16.96 28.41 -3.55
N LEU A 56 -17.11 27.75 -4.69
CA LEU A 56 -17.47 28.40 -5.96
C LEU A 56 -18.89 28.97 -5.90
N ILE A 57 -19.86 28.27 -5.33
CA ILE A 57 -21.23 28.77 -5.13
C ILE A 57 -21.20 30.06 -4.31
N LEU A 58 -20.47 30.06 -3.19
CA LEU A 58 -20.32 31.27 -2.36
C LEU A 58 -19.64 32.42 -3.10
N TRP A 59 -18.61 32.14 -3.91
CA TRP A 59 -17.87 33.14 -4.69
C TRP A 59 -18.72 33.75 -5.81
N THR A 60 -19.55 32.95 -6.48
CA THR A 60 -20.47 33.40 -7.53
C THR A 60 -21.72 34.08 -6.97
N ARG A 61 -21.85 34.19 -5.64
CA ARG A 61 -23.03 34.76 -4.95
C ARG A 61 -24.34 34.14 -5.44
N GLU A 62 -24.36 32.84 -5.70
CA GLU A 62 -25.53 32.09 -6.17
C GLU A 62 -26.09 32.53 -7.53
N LYS A 63 -25.37 33.36 -8.29
CA LYS A 63 -25.82 33.83 -9.60
C LYS A 63 -25.72 32.76 -10.69
N VAL A 64 -24.94 31.72 -10.47
CA VAL A 64 -24.73 30.62 -11.41
C VAL A 64 -25.46 29.38 -10.92
N ASN A 65 -26.07 28.67 -11.84
CA ASN A 65 -26.81 27.43 -11.52
C ASN A 65 -25.86 26.41 -10.87
N GLU A 66 -26.26 25.88 -9.70
CA GLU A 66 -25.50 24.88 -8.92
C GLU A 66 -25.10 23.66 -9.77
N ASN A 67 -26.04 23.13 -10.58
CA ASN A 67 -25.76 21.98 -11.45
C ASN A 67 -24.65 22.28 -12.48
N LEU A 68 -24.63 23.50 -13.01
CA LEU A 68 -23.60 23.93 -13.95
C LEU A 68 -22.22 24.04 -13.28
N LEU A 69 -22.16 24.57 -12.05
CA LEU A 69 -20.92 24.65 -11.27
C LEU A 69 -20.39 23.25 -10.92
N ILE A 70 -21.26 22.33 -10.53
CA ILE A 70 -20.88 20.92 -10.29
C ILE A 70 -20.29 20.32 -11.56
N LEU A 71 -20.98 20.49 -12.71
CA LEU A 71 -20.55 19.91 -13.98
C LEU A 71 -19.20 20.45 -14.42
N ILE A 72 -19.02 21.77 -14.41
CA ILE A 72 -17.75 22.40 -14.81
C ILE A 72 -16.59 21.94 -13.90
N THR A 73 -16.83 21.91 -12.59
CA THR A 73 -15.79 21.51 -11.63
C THR A 73 -15.41 20.04 -11.81
N LEU A 74 -16.39 19.16 -12.03
CA LEU A 74 -16.13 17.74 -12.29
C LEU A 74 -15.40 17.55 -13.61
N LEU A 75 -15.83 18.20 -14.71
CA LEU A 75 -15.15 18.12 -16.01
C LEU A 75 -13.70 18.63 -15.92
N SER A 76 -13.46 19.74 -15.22
CA SER A 76 -12.13 20.25 -14.98
C SER A 76 -11.28 19.28 -14.17
N PHE A 77 -11.84 18.70 -13.11
CA PHE A 77 -11.16 17.71 -12.26
C PHE A 77 -10.81 16.45 -13.06
N TYR A 78 -11.77 15.86 -13.80
CA TYR A 78 -11.52 14.68 -14.63
C TYR A 78 -10.59 14.96 -15.80
N GLY A 79 -10.67 16.15 -16.42
CA GLY A 79 -9.76 16.56 -17.47
C GLY A 79 -8.32 16.62 -16.97
N LEU A 80 -8.09 17.29 -15.83
CA LEU A 80 -6.76 17.42 -15.25
C LEU A 80 -6.23 16.06 -14.74
N LEU A 81 -7.05 15.30 -14.05
CA LEU A 81 -6.67 13.97 -13.55
C LEU A 81 -6.41 13.00 -14.71
N GLY A 82 -7.27 13.02 -15.74
CA GLY A 82 -7.15 12.17 -16.92
C GLY A 82 -5.88 12.47 -17.72
N THR A 83 -5.58 13.73 -17.99
CA THR A 83 -4.33 14.10 -18.69
C THR A 83 -3.09 13.70 -17.92
N LEU A 84 -3.11 13.87 -16.60
CA LEU A 84 -2.01 13.46 -15.73
C LEU A 84 -1.81 11.93 -15.75
N ILE A 85 -2.89 11.16 -15.57
CA ILE A 85 -2.84 9.69 -15.58
C ILE A 85 -2.40 9.15 -16.94
N VAL A 86 -2.98 9.66 -18.04
CA VAL A 86 -2.63 9.20 -19.39
C VAL A 86 -1.17 9.53 -19.71
N SER A 87 -0.69 10.73 -19.41
CA SER A 87 0.71 11.09 -19.64
C SER A 87 1.67 10.24 -18.80
N LEU A 88 1.30 9.92 -17.56
CA LEU A 88 2.08 9.02 -16.70
C LEU A 88 2.13 7.59 -17.27
N ILE A 89 0.97 7.04 -17.67
CA ILE A 89 0.90 5.69 -18.26
C ILE A 89 1.75 5.60 -19.53
N ILE A 90 1.64 6.58 -20.45
CA ILE A 90 2.44 6.60 -21.68
C ILE A 90 3.94 6.59 -21.35
N ARG A 91 4.37 7.45 -20.42
CA ARG A 91 5.78 7.48 -20.00
C ARG A 91 6.23 6.17 -19.36
N LEU A 92 5.40 5.58 -18.47
CA LEU A 92 5.70 4.32 -17.83
C LEU A 92 5.83 3.19 -18.86
N VAL A 93 4.87 3.04 -19.77
CA VAL A 93 4.91 2.01 -20.80
C VAL A 93 6.15 2.16 -21.69
N ASN A 94 6.43 3.36 -22.18
CA ASN A 94 7.60 3.60 -23.02
C ASN A 94 8.92 3.29 -22.30
N GLN A 95 9.08 3.76 -21.06
CA GLN A 95 10.28 3.47 -20.27
C GLN A 95 10.40 1.97 -19.94
N SER A 96 9.29 1.29 -19.67
CA SER A 96 9.29 -0.15 -19.38
C SER A 96 9.72 -0.96 -20.61
N ILE A 97 9.21 -0.62 -21.80
CA ILE A 97 9.63 -1.27 -23.05
C ILE A 97 11.13 -1.07 -23.28
N LEU A 98 11.61 0.17 -23.18
CA LEU A 98 13.03 0.48 -23.37
C LEU A 98 13.91 -0.22 -22.31
N LEU A 99 13.49 -0.26 -21.05
CA LEU A 99 14.20 -0.98 -19.99
C LEU A 99 14.40 -2.47 -20.37
N VAL A 100 13.31 -3.13 -20.75
CA VAL A 100 13.35 -4.56 -21.09
C VAL A 100 14.19 -4.80 -22.35
N THR A 101 13.98 -4.02 -23.41
CA THR A 101 14.74 -4.16 -24.65
C THR A 101 16.22 -3.98 -24.40
N ASN A 102 16.61 -2.92 -23.70
CA ASN A 102 18.02 -2.66 -23.41
C ASN A 102 18.61 -3.72 -22.47
N SER A 103 17.85 -4.24 -21.52
CA SER A 103 18.32 -5.31 -20.63
C SER A 103 18.56 -6.62 -21.39
N ILE A 104 17.67 -6.97 -22.33
CA ILE A 104 17.83 -8.16 -23.18
C ILE A 104 19.05 -8.00 -24.08
N THR A 105 19.18 -6.86 -24.75
CA THR A 105 20.33 -6.57 -25.62
C THR A 105 21.64 -6.64 -24.82
N TYR A 106 21.68 -5.97 -23.66
CA TYR A 106 22.86 -5.99 -22.79
C TYR A 106 23.25 -7.40 -22.34
N LEU A 107 22.27 -8.21 -21.91
CA LEU A 107 22.54 -9.58 -21.50
C LEU A 107 23.04 -10.45 -22.67
N ASN A 108 22.48 -10.29 -23.86
CA ASN A 108 22.90 -11.05 -25.04
C ASN A 108 24.32 -10.65 -25.47
N ASP A 109 24.61 -9.34 -25.50
CA ASP A 109 25.91 -8.82 -25.96
C ASP A 109 27.04 -9.12 -24.97
N ASN A 110 26.73 -9.26 -23.69
CA ASN A 110 27.73 -9.46 -22.62
C ASN A 110 27.66 -10.83 -21.94
N TYR A 111 26.85 -11.75 -22.46
CA TYR A 111 26.63 -13.06 -21.83
C TYR A 111 27.95 -13.81 -21.57
N ASP A 112 28.80 -13.92 -22.60
CA ASP A 112 30.08 -14.63 -22.50
C ASP A 112 31.06 -13.95 -21.53
N SER A 113 31.04 -12.62 -21.51
CA SER A 113 31.88 -11.83 -20.58
C SER A 113 31.42 -11.98 -19.13
N ILE A 114 30.12 -11.99 -18.90
CA ILE A 114 29.54 -12.20 -17.57
C ILE A 114 29.79 -13.63 -17.11
N ALA A 115 29.56 -14.60 -17.98
CA ALA A 115 29.80 -16.02 -17.67
C ALA A 115 31.28 -16.30 -17.34
N SER A 116 32.22 -15.81 -18.17
CA SER A 116 33.66 -15.97 -17.95
C SER A 116 34.12 -15.27 -16.67
N TRP A 117 33.61 -14.07 -16.37
CA TRP A 117 33.93 -13.37 -15.13
C TRP A 117 33.47 -14.16 -13.89
N ILE A 118 32.22 -14.65 -13.93
CA ILE A 118 31.66 -15.45 -12.82
C ILE A 118 32.47 -16.75 -12.64
N GLN A 119 32.81 -17.41 -13.73
CA GLN A 119 33.61 -18.62 -13.69
C GLN A 119 35.02 -18.37 -13.13
N ALA A 120 35.67 -17.27 -13.53
CA ALA A 120 36.96 -16.88 -12.99
C ALA A 120 36.92 -16.58 -11.48
N GLN A 121 35.86 -15.90 -11.00
CA GLN A 121 35.69 -15.67 -9.57
C GLN A 121 35.45 -16.96 -8.79
N TYR A 122 34.68 -17.87 -9.40
CA TYR A 122 34.41 -19.17 -8.82
C TYR A 122 35.71 -20.01 -8.71
N GLU A 123 36.52 -20.10 -9.80
CA GLU A 123 37.79 -20.78 -9.81
C GLU A 123 38.79 -20.18 -8.80
N TRP A 124 38.80 -18.84 -8.65
CA TRP A 124 39.59 -18.15 -7.64
C TRP A 124 39.16 -18.54 -6.22
N ILE A 125 37.84 -18.59 -5.94
CA ILE A 125 37.32 -19.04 -4.64
C ILE A 125 37.69 -20.51 -4.40
N ALA A 126 37.44 -21.38 -5.38
CA ALA A 126 37.71 -22.80 -5.30
C ALA A 126 39.22 -23.11 -5.07
N SER A 127 40.12 -22.33 -5.70
CA SER A 127 41.58 -22.50 -5.55
C SER A 127 42.11 -21.98 -4.21
N ASN A 128 41.43 -20.99 -3.59
CA ASN A 128 41.89 -20.43 -2.32
C ASN A 128 41.31 -21.14 -1.07
N ILE A 129 40.34 -22.02 -1.25
CA ILE A 129 39.76 -22.80 -0.16
C ILE A 129 40.21 -24.26 -0.33
N GLN A 130 41.41 -24.58 0.23
CA GLN A 130 42.08 -25.88 0.08
C GLN A 130 41.33 -27.09 0.68
N GLU A 131 40.22 -26.88 1.40
CA GLU A 131 39.46 -27.92 2.10
C GLU A 131 38.07 -28.19 1.50
N LEU A 132 37.72 -27.61 0.32
CA LEU A 132 36.44 -27.88 -0.28
C LEU A 132 36.41 -29.24 -0.98
N ASP A 133 35.38 -30.02 -0.66
CA ASP A 133 35.05 -31.26 -1.36
C ASP A 133 34.82 -30.98 -2.86
N PRO A 134 35.45 -31.75 -3.77
CA PRO A 134 35.23 -31.60 -5.23
C PRO A 134 33.77 -31.55 -5.66
N SER A 135 32.88 -32.24 -4.94
CA SER A 135 31.44 -32.21 -5.18
C SER A 135 30.81 -30.85 -4.95
N ILE A 136 31.34 -30.06 -4.00
CA ILE A 136 30.87 -28.68 -3.73
C ILE A 136 31.28 -27.76 -4.88
N ILE A 137 32.47 -28.02 -5.44
CA ILE A 137 33.01 -27.30 -6.60
C ILE A 137 32.13 -27.54 -7.84
N GLU A 138 31.78 -28.77 -8.13
CA GLU A 138 30.90 -29.12 -9.26
C GLU A 138 29.51 -28.54 -9.11
N THR A 139 28.85 -28.73 -7.94
CA THR A 139 27.56 -28.18 -7.62
C THR A 139 27.52 -26.65 -7.71
N GLY A 140 28.56 -25.97 -7.26
CA GLY A 140 28.72 -24.52 -7.34
C GLY A 140 28.73 -24.01 -8.79
N SER A 141 29.43 -24.67 -9.68
CA SER A 141 29.50 -24.31 -11.11
C SER A 141 28.17 -24.50 -11.81
N GLU A 142 27.44 -25.59 -11.50
CA GLU A 142 26.07 -25.82 -11.99
C GLU A 142 25.08 -24.77 -11.49
N MET A 143 25.16 -24.41 -10.21
CA MET A 143 24.34 -23.33 -9.64
C MET A 143 24.56 -21.99 -10.32
N LEU A 144 25.82 -21.65 -10.64
CA LEU A 144 26.16 -20.40 -11.31
C LEU A 144 25.62 -20.37 -12.75
N THR A 145 25.76 -21.45 -13.49
CA THR A 145 25.21 -21.59 -14.85
C THR A 145 23.69 -21.49 -14.83
N SER A 146 23.04 -22.15 -13.86
CA SER A 146 21.59 -22.08 -13.65
C SER A 146 21.13 -20.67 -13.26
N ALA A 147 21.92 -19.96 -12.46
CA ALA A 147 21.63 -18.58 -12.07
C ALA A 147 21.68 -17.61 -13.26
N LEU A 148 22.68 -17.76 -14.14
CA LEU A 148 22.77 -16.97 -15.38
C LEU A 148 21.60 -17.22 -16.33
N ALA A 149 21.24 -18.49 -16.54
CA ALA A 149 20.07 -18.85 -17.33
C ALA A 149 18.77 -18.27 -16.73
N SER A 150 18.65 -18.31 -15.40
CA SER A 150 17.53 -17.74 -14.66
C SER A 150 17.42 -16.21 -14.80
N LEU A 151 18.55 -15.50 -14.83
CA LEU A 151 18.54 -14.04 -15.08
C LEU A 151 17.97 -13.71 -16.47
N GLN A 152 18.38 -14.45 -17.49
CA GLN A 152 17.86 -14.27 -18.84
C GLN A 152 16.36 -14.57 -18.91
N GLU A 153 15.90 -15.65 -18.27
CA GLU A 153 14.49 -16.02 -18.20
C GLU A 153 13.66 -14.96 -17.44
N ILE A 154 14.17 -14.41 -16.35
CA ILE A 154 13.52 -13.33 -15.59
C ILE A 154 13.31 -12.11 -16.49
N VAL A 155 14.32 -11.67 -17.24
CA VAL A 155 14.21 -10.49 -18.11
C VAL A 155 13.20 -10.73 -19.23
N ILE A 156 13.23 -11.92 -19.87
CA ILE A 156 12.24 -12.30 -20.89
C ILE A 156 10.83 -12.35 -20.30
N THR A 157 10.68 -12.91 -19.10
CA THR A 157 9.38 -13.00 -18.41
C THR A 157 8.84 -11.63 -18.04
N LEU A 158 9.70 -10.72 -17.54
CA LEU A 158 9.35 -9.33 -17.32
C LEU A 158 8.91 -8.64 -18.61
N GLY A 159 9.62 -8.87 -19.71
CA GLY A 159 9.24 -8.34 -21.03
C GLY A 159 7.87 -8.82 -21.48
N LYS A 160 7.59 -10.11 -21.35
CA LYS A 160 6.28 -10.69 -21.64
C LYS A 160 5.19 -10.13 -20.73
N ALA A 161 5.49 -9.94 -19.43
CA ALA A 161 4.55 -9.38 -18.47
C ALA A 161 4.22 -7.91 -18.80
N ILE A 162 5.21 -7.11 -19.17
CA ILE A 162 5.02 -5.70 -19.56
C ILE A 162 4.25 -5.61 -20.88
N GLY A 163 4.61 -6.42 -21.87
CA GLY A 163 3.86 -6.50 -23.13
C GLY A 163 2.41 -6.96 -22.92
N GLY A 164 2.21 -7.99 -22.10
CA GLY A 164 0.88 -8.46 -21.70
C GLY A 164 0.08 -7.40 -20.94
N PHE A 165 0.72 -6.65 -20.07
CA PHE A 165 0.08 -5.54 -19.36
C PHE A 165 -0.40 -4.44 -20.32
N ALA A 166 0.42 -4.04 -21.29
CA ALA A 166 0.04 -3.08 -22.32
C ALA A 166 -1.14 -3.57 -23.18
N LEU A 167 -1.12 -4.83 -23.61
CA LEU A 167 -2.23 -5.45 -24.34
C LEU A 167 -3.51 -5.55 -23.48
N ASN A 168 -3.38 -5.89 -22.21
CA ASN A 168 -4.53 -5.98 -21.30
C ASN A 168 -5.15 -4.59 -21.04
N ILE A 169 -4.38 -3.52 -21.02
CA ILE A 169 -4.91 -2.14 -20.95
C ILE A 169 -5.78 -1.89 -22.18
N VAL A 170 -5.27 -2.19 -23.39
CA VAL A 170 -6.00 -1.98 -24.65
C VAL A 170 -7.27 -2.85 -24.70
N ALA A 171 -7.16 -4.11 -24.37
CA ALA A 171 -8.31 -5.03 -24.33
C ALA A 171 -9.35 -4.65 -23.26
N GLY A 172 -8.90 -4.03 -22.16
CA GLY A 172 -9.75 -3.55 -21.07
C GLY A 172 -10.40 -2.19 -21.32
N LEU A 173 -10.01 -1.46 -22.38
CA LEU A 173 -10.53 -0.10 -22.66
C LEU A 173 -12.07 -0.01 -22.67
N PRO A 174 -12.84 -0.94 -23.29
CA PRO A 174 -14.31 -0.85 -23.25
C PRO A 174 -14.86 -0.92 -21.85
N ASN A 175 -14.33 -1.80 -21.01
CA ASN A 175 -14.75 -1.90 -19.60
C ASN A 175 -14.31 -0.68 -18.77
N LEU A 176 -13.10 -0.18 -18.99
CA LEU A 176 -12.61 1.05 -18.36
C LEU A 176 -13.47 2.26 -18.75
N MET A 177 -13.87 2.39 -20.02
CA MET A 177 -14.78 3.45 -20.45
C MET A 177 -16.12 3.38 -19.72
N LEU A 178 -16.70 2.18 -19.58
CA LEU A 178 -17.92 1.97 -18.81
C LEU A 178 -17.74 2.43 -17.36
N ILE A 179 -16.67 1.99 -16.69
CA ILE A 179 -16.36 2.40 -15.32
C ILE A 179 -16.22 3.93 -15.22
N ILE A 180 -15.52 4.56 -16.14
CA ILE A 180 -15.29 6.00 -16.14
C ILE A 180 -16.62 6.75 -16.33
N ILE A 181 -17.44 6.35 -17.31
CA ILE A 181 -18.74 6.99 -17.57
C ILE A 181 -19.64 6.90 -16.32
N PHE A 182 -19.79 5.70 -15.75
CA PHE A 182 -20.58 5.53 -14.53
C PHE A 182 -20.02 6.33 -13.36
N THR A 183 -18.67 6.37 -13.23
CA THR A 183 -18.03 7.15 -12.17
C THR A 183 -18.31 8.63 -12.32
N ILE A 184 -18.25 9.19 -13.52
CA ILE A 184 -18.56 10.62 -13.80
C ILE A 184 -20.01 10.92 -13.45
N VAL A 185 -20.94 10.12 -13.96
CA VAL A 185 -22.37 10.30 -13.72
C VAL A 185 -22.70 10.20 -12.23
N CYS A 186 -22.22 9.16 -11.57
CA CYS A 186 -22.45 8.99 -10.12
C CYS A 186 -21.78 10.09 -9.29
N SER A 187 -20.60 10.59 -9.69
CA SER A 187 -19.95 11.70 -9.00
C SER A 187 -20.78 12.97 -9.02
N PHE A 188 -21.47 13.24 -10.12
CA PHE A 188 -22.37 14.38 -10.22
C PHE A 188 -23.51 14.26 -9.18
N PHE A 189 -24.18 13.12 -9.14
CA PHE A 189 -25.29 12.90 -8.19
C PHE A 189 -24.83 12.88 -6.75
N PHE A 190 -23.68 12.25 -6.46
CA PHE A 190 -23.12 12.25 -5.10
C PHE A 190 -22.69 13.65 -4.67
N THR A 191 -22.07 14.44 -5.55
CA THR A 191 -21.67 15.82 -5.24
C THR A 191 -22.89 16.65 -4.90
N LYS A 192 -23.94 16.59 -5.73
CA LYS A 192 -25.21 17.27 -5.48
C LYS A 192 -25.85 16.83 -4.16
N LYS A 193 -25.84 15.53 -3.88
CA LYS A 193 -26.40 14.99 -2.62
C LYS A 193 -25.61 15.44 -1.40
N LEU A 194 -24.27 15.46 -1.49
CA LEU A 194 -23.39 15.91 -0.41
C LEU A 194 -23.50 17.41 -0.13
N LEU A 195 -23.77 18.23 -1.15
CA LEU A 195 -24.00 19.67 -0.97
C LEU A 195 -25.29 19.93 -0.21
N ASN A 196 -26.37 19.24 -0.59
CA ASN A 196 -27.71 19.46 -0.03
C ASN A 196 -27.93 18.74 1.31
N ASN A 197 -27.36 17.54 1.48
CA ASN A 197 -27.49 16.76 2.70
C ASN A 197 -26.20 15.94 2.96
N PRO A 198 -25.20 16.51 3.67
CA PRO A 198 -23.95 15.81 3.98
C PRO A 198 -24.13 14.53 4.81
N GLU A 199 -25.25 14.44 5.51
CA GLU A 199 -25.54 13.33 6.42
C GLU A 199 -26.43 12.24 5.79
N PHE A 200 -26.71 12.31 4.47
CA PHE A 200 -27.66 11.41 3.81
C PHE A 200 -27.32 9.92 3.97
N ILE A 201 -26.04 9.56 4.18
CA ILE A 201 -25.61 8.18 4.38
C ILE A 201 -26.21 7.59 5.66
N TYR A 202 -26.36 8.41 6.70
CA TYR A 202 -26.89 7.96 7.98
C TYR A 202 -28.42 7.67 7.92
N ALA A 203 -29.13 8.29 6.97
CA ALA A 203 -30.55 8.07 6.78
C ALA A 203 -30.92 6.65 6.30
N TYR A 204 -29.94 5.90 5.76
CA TYR A 204 -30.14 4.51 5.31
C TYR A 204 -29.74 3.46 6.34
N LEU A 205 -29.29 3.88 7.52
CA LEU A 205 -28.92 2.94 8.56
C LEU A 205 -30.13 2.60 9.44
N PRO A 206 -30.39 1.30 9.66
CA PRO A 206 -31.46 0.88 10.54
C PRO A 206 -31.06 1.14 12.00
N THR A 207 -31.42 2.31 12.51
CA THR A 207 -31.12 2.69 13.90
C THR A 207 -32.41 3.07 14.61
N SER A 208 -32.53 2.62 15.87
CA SER A 208 -33.52 3.18 16.78
C SER A 208 -32.98 4.50 17.34
N ASP A 209 -33.87 5.45 17.65
CA ASP A 209 -33.54 6.80 18.15
C ASP A 209 -32.55 6.81 19.32
N ARG A 210 -32.51 5.77 20.13
CA ARG A 210 -31.58 5.62 21.27
C ARG A 210 -30.15 5.19 20.89
N GLU A 211 -29.98 4.54 19.73
CA GLU A 211 -28.69 4.00 19.28
C GLU A 211 -28.08 4.79 18.14
N GLU A 212 -28.81 5.73 17.55
CA GLU A 212 -28.37 6.53 16.42
C GLU A 212 -27.01 7.21 16.68
N ASN A 213 -26.84 7.82 17.84
CA ASN A 213 -25.59 8.50 18.21
C ASN A 213 -24.40 7.52 18.33
N LYS A 214 -24.62 6.28 18.80
CA LYS A 214 -23.56 5.27 18.89
C LYS A 214 -23.16 4.79 17.51
N VAL A 215 -24.10 4.48 16.65
CA VAL A 215 -23.84 4.00 15.28
C VAL A 215 -23.19 5.12 14.45
N LYS A 216 -23.66 6.35 14.55
CA LYS A 216 -23.04 7.53 13.91
C LYS A 216 -21.58 7.70 14.37
N ASN A 217 -21.29 7.55 15.64
CA ASN A 217 -19.93 7.62 16.19
C ASN A 217 -19.06 6.47 15.69
N ILE A 218 -19.55 5.24 15.64
CA ILE A 218 -18.81 4.09 15.10
C ILE A 218 -18.39 4.33 13.66
N ILE A 219 -19.36 4.73 12.82
CA ILE A 219 -19.10 4.98 11.40
C ILE A 219 -18.15 6.15 11.20
N THR A 220 -18.35 7.25 11.92
CA THR A 220 -17.49 8.42 11.82
C THR A 220 -16.07 8.11 12.26
N GLN A 221 -15.89 7.43 13.39
CA GLN A 221 -14.57 7.05 13.87
C GLN A 221 -13.92 6.00 12.95
N GLY A 222 -14.67 4.98 12.53
CA GLY A 222 -14.19 3.98 11.59
C GLY A 222 -13.75 4.58 10.27
N LYS A 223 -14.60 5.43 9.66
CA LYS A 223 -14.26 6.19 8.45
C LYS A 223 -12.98 7.00 8.64
N ASN A 224 -12.91 7.79 9.72
CA ASN A 224 -11.76 8.66 9.98
C ASN A 224 -10.47 7.84 10.17
N MET A 225 -10.53 6.70 10.86
CA MET A 225 -9.38 5.82 11.04
C MET A 225 -8.93 5.21 9.71
N VAL A 226 -9.84 4.63 8.93
CA VAL A 226 -9.53 4.01 7.63
C VAL A 226 -8.97 5.04 6.65
N VAL A 227 -9.60 6.21 6.55
CA VAL A 227 -9.15 7.28 5.65
C VAL A 227 -7.77 7.80 6.08
N ARG A 228 -7.59 8.10 7.37
CA ARG A 228 -6.29 8.57 7.89
C ARG A 228 -5.18 7.55 7.63
N TYR A 229 -5.44 6.28 7.92
CA TYR A 229 -4.46 5.22 7.68
C TYR A 229 -4.13 5.08 6.19
N GLY A 230 -5.13 5.00 5.33
CA GLY A 230 -4.94 4.90 3.89
C GLY A 230 -4.16 6.08 3.31
N VAL A 231 -4.53 7.31 3.69
CA VAL A 231 -3.83 8.54 3.27
C VAL A 231 -2.40 8.55 3.81
N SER A 232 -2.18 8.18 5.07
CA SER A 232 -0.85 8.13 5.68
C SER A 232 0.05 7.11 4.97
N TYR A 233 -0.47 5.94 4.68
CA TYR A 233 0.29 4.90 3.98
C TYR A 233 0.60 5.29 2.53
N MET A 234 -0.37 5.86 1.83
CA MET A 234 -0.18 6.38 0.47
C MET A 234 0.89 7.49 0.43
N LEU A 235 0.93 8.34 1.46
CA LEU A 235 1.91 9.40 1.58
C LEU A 235 3.33 8.85 1.82
N ILE A 236 3.48 7.79 2.62
CA ILE A 236 4.76 7.09 2.84
C ILE A 236 5.26 6.51 1.51
N ILE A 237 4.42 5.79 0.78
CA ILE A 237 4.76 5.20 -0.52
C ILE A 237 5.18 6.29 -1.51
N LEU A 238 4.44 7.39 -1.55
CA LEU A 238 4.73 8.52 -2.44
C LEU A 238 6.08 9.16 -2.09
N ILE A 239 6.38 9.37 -0.81
CA ILE A 239 7.67 9.89 -0.35
C ILE A 239 8.79 8.96 -0.78
N THR A 240 8.69 7.66 -0.53
CA THR A 240 9.68 6.66 -0.95
C THR A 240 9.87 6.67 -2.46
N GLY A 241 8.77 6.69 -3.22
CA GLY A 241 8.80 6.75 -4.68
C GLY A 241 9.50 8.00 -5.21
N VAL A 242 9.17 9.17 -4.69
CA VAL A 242 9.79 10.45 -5.08
C VAL A 242 11.28 10.46 -4.75
N ILE A 243 11.67 10.04 -3.55
CA ILE A 243 13.08 9.96 -3.15
C ILE A 243 13.84 9.01 -4.08
N SER A 244 13.25 7.86 -4.42
CA SER A 244 13.85 6.89 -5.33
C SER A 244 14.00 7.45 -6.74
N VAL A 245 12.98 8.10 -7.29
CA VAL A 245 13.05 8.76 -8.61
C VAL A 245 14.16 9.80 -8.64
N VAL A 246 14.21 10.68 -7.62
CA VAL A 246 15.25 11.72 -7.53
C VAL A 246 16.63 11.09 -7.39
N GLY A 247 16.76 10.05 -6.56
CA GLY A 247 18.03 9.31 -6.41
C GLY A 247 18.49 8.69 -7.73
N TYR A 248 17.61 8.02 -8.46
CA TYR A 248 17.92 7.46 -9.78
C TYR A 248 18.31 8.54 -10.81
N LEU A 249 17.65 9.71 -10.79
CA LEU A 249 18.01 10.83 -11.64
C LEU A 249 19.42 11.35 -11.33
N ILE A 250 19.76 11.53 -10.06
CA ILE A 250 21.08 11.99 -9.61
C ILE A 250 22.17 11.00 -10.00
N LEU A 251 21.89 9.69 -9.88
CA LEU A 251 22.83 8.64 -10.22
C LEU A 251 22.93 8.36 -11.74
N GLY A 252 22.14 9.07 -12.57
CA GLY A 252 22.11 8.86 -14.01
C GLY A 252 21.53 7.50 -14.42
N VAL A 253 20.74 6.87 -13.55
CA VAL A 253 20.09 5.59 -13.83
C VAL A 253 18.97 5.82 -14.85
N PRO A 254 18.95 5.10 -15.98
CA PRO A 254 17.89 5.24 -16.97
C PRO A 254 16.55 4.77 -16.39
N TYR A 255 15.46 5.30 -16.97
CA TYR A 255 14.08 4.95 -16.61
C TYR A 255 13.69 5.23 -15.14
N PRO A 256 14.06 6.39 -14.58
CA PRO A 256 13.92 6.67 -13.15
C PRO A 256 12.48 6.62 -12.66
N LEU A 257 11.50 6.99 -13.52
CA LEU A 257 10.08 6.95 -13.17
C LEU A 257 9.57 5.51 -12.99
N VAL A 258 9.93 4.61 -13.92
CA VAL A 258 9.52 3.19 -13.83
C VAL A 258 10.16 2.54 -12.62
N LEU A 259 11.48 2.70 -12.47
CA LEU A 259 12.22 2.12 -11.36
C LEU A 259 11.75 2.69 -10.01
N GLY A 260 11.49 3.99 -9.94
CA GLY A 260 10.95 4.62 -8.74
C GLY A 260 9.54 4.12 -8.38
N LEU A 261 8.68 3.90 -9.38
CA LEU A 261 7.37 3.30 -9.17
C LEU A 261 7.45 1.85 -8.71
N ILE A 262 8.33 1.06 -9.34
CA ILE A 262 8.60 -0.33 -8.92
C ILE A 262 9.12 -0.34 -7.48
N THR A 263 10.06 0.54 -7.15
CA THR A 263 10.60 0.66 -5.78
C THR A 263 9.50 1.02 -4.78
N ALA A 264 8.65 1.99 -5.10
CA ALA A 264 7.52 2.38 -4.26
C ALA A 264 6.51 1.24 -4.08
N PHE A 265 6.27 0.45 -5.12
CA PHE A 265 5.40 -0.73 -5.05
C PHE A 265 6.02 -1.86 -4.22
N LEU A 266 7.31 -2.14 -4.41
CA LEU A 266 8.04 -3.13 -3.62
C LEU A 266 8.15 -2.73 -2.14
N ASP A 267 8.17 -1.42 -1.86
CA ASP A 267 8.17 -0.91 -0.48
C ASP A 267 6.88 -1.22 0.30
N LEU A 268 5.79 -1.56 -0.41
CA LEU A 268 4.58 -2.11 0.21
C LEU A 268 4.80 -3.51 0.81
N LEU A 269 5.81 -4.23 0.33
CA LEU A 269 6.08 -5.59 0.78
C LEU A 269 6.99 -5.57 2.01
N PRO A 270 6.54 -6.06 3.18
CA PRO A 270 7.25 -5.91 4.45
C PRO A 270 8.64 -6.55 4.50
N VAL A 271 8.91 -7.53 3.61
CA VAL A 271 10.16 -8.30 3.60
C VAL A 271 11.15 -7.77 2.58
N LEU A 272 10.68 -7.39 1.40
CA LEU A 272 11.54 -6.95 0.31
C LEU A 272 11.87 -5.46 0.42
N GLY A 273 10.87 -4.63 0.72
CA GLY A 273 11.03 -3.19 0.79
C GLY A 273 11.71 -2.60 -0.44
N VAL A 274 12.37 -1.48 -0.27
CA VAL A 274 13.15 -0.84 -1.34
C VAL A 274 14.35 -1.66 -1.80
N SER A 275 14.84 -2.59 -0.96
CA SER A 275 15.97 -3.47 -1.28
C SER A 275 15.69 -4.36 -2.49
N GLY A 276 14.41 -4.75 -2.69
CA GLY A 276 13.98 -5.54 -3.83
C GLY A 276 14.23 -4.87 -5.19
N ALA A 277 14.32 -3.54 -5.24
CA ALA A 277 14.70 -2.80 -6.43
C ALA A 277 16.19 -2.41 -6.43
N TYR A 278 16.72 -1.94 -5.31
CA TYR A 278 18.08 -1.39 -5.25
C TYR A 278 19.15 -2.47 -5.39
N VAL A 279 18.96 -3.65 -4.78
CA VAL A 279 19.97 -4.72 -4.82
C VAL A 279 20.20 -5.27 -6.23
N PRO A 280 19.15 -5.69 -6.99
CA PRO A 280 19.36 -6.14 -8.38
C PRO A 280 20.00 -5.07 -9.26
N LEU A 281 19.61 -3.80 -9.07
CA LEU A 281 20.15 -2.70 -9.84
C LEU A 281 21.62 -2.43 -9.49
N ALA A 282 21.98 -2.50 -8.21
CA ALA A 282 23.37 -2.37 -7.77
C ALA A 282 24.26 -3.47 -8.33
N ILE A 283 23.78 -4.71 -8.32
CA ILE A 283 24.47 -5.86 -8.91
C ILE A 283 24.70 -5.66 -10.42
N TYR A 284 23.66 -5.21 -11.15
CA TYR A 284 23.76 -4.94 -12.57
C TYR A 284 24.85 -3.92 -12.90
N TYR A 285 24.89 -2.78 -12.22
CA TYR A 285 25.90 -1.74 -12.46
C TYR A 285 27.29 -2.13 -11.96
N PHE A 286 27.37 -2.94 -10.92
CA PHE A 286 28.63 -3.50 -10.44
C PHE A 286 29.31 -4.34 -11.54
N PHE A 287 28.57 -5.22 -12.19
CA PHE A 287 29.10 -6.02 -13.31
C PHE A 287 29.45 -5.22 -14.56
N GLN A 288 28.85 -4.03 -14.72
CA GLN A 288 29.26 -3.08 -15.76
C GLN A 288 30.56 -2.35 -15.46
N GLY A 289 31.17 -2.57 -14.29
CA GLY A 289 32.33 -1.82 -13.84
C GLY A 289 32.02 -0.38 -13.37
N ASN A 290 30.75 -0.02 -13.29
CA ASN A 290 30.31 1.27 -12.79
C ASN A 290 30.05 1.20 -11.29
N TYR A 291 31.05 1.44 -10.47
CA TYR A 291 30.95 1.37 -9.00
C TYR A 291 30.24 2.58 -8.37
N THR A 292 30.10 3.69 -9.09
CA THR A 292 29.45 4.90 -8.58
C THR A 292 27.98 4.65 -8.30
N VAL A 293 27.26 3.95 -9.19
CA VAL A 293 25.83 3.67 -9.03
C VAL A 293 25.55 2.73 -7.85
N PRO A 294 26.20 1.57 -7.67
CA PRO A 294 26.04 0.72 -6.51
C PRO A 294 26.27 1.43 -5.17
N ILE A 295 27.34 2.23 -5.08
CA ILE A 295 27.65 3.01 -3.87
C ILE A 295 26.53 4.04 -3.63
N GLY A 296 26.12 4.77 -4.68
CA GLY A 296 25.01 5.73 -4.59
C GLY A 296 23.69 5.08 -4.19
N LEU A 297 23.37 3.89 -4.71
CA LEU A 297 22.19 3.12 -4.30
C LEU A 297 22.26 2.67 -2.84
N GLY A 298 23.46 2.30 -2.35
CA GLY A 298 23.69 2.01 -0.93
C GLY A 298 23.41 3.22 -0.04
N ILE A 299 23.89 4.40 -0.44
CA ILE A 299 23.61 5.66 0.27
C ILE A 299 22.11 5.96 0.24
N LEU A 300 21.47 5.82 -0.92
CA LEU A 300 20.04 6.04 -1.09
C LEU A 300 19.22 5.08 -0.21
N TRP A 301 19.64 3.83 -0.11
CA TRP A 301 19.05 2.84 0.77
C TRP A 301 19.11 3.27 2.23
N ILE A 302 20.27 3.78 2.69
CA ILE A 302 20.42 4.30 4.05
C ILE A 302 19.50 5.51 4.27
N ILE A 303 19.44 6.45 3.32
CA ILE A 303 18.58 7.62 3.41
C ILE A 303 17.10 7.21 3.55
N VAL A 304 16.63 6.27 2.74
CA VAL A 304 15.25 5.79 2.80
C VAL A 304 15.01 5.01 4.09
N ALA A 305 15.92 4.12 4.50
CA ALA A 305 15.76 3.31 5.70
C ALA A 305 15.75 4.17 6.99
N VAL A 306 16.70 5.11 7.11
CA VAL A 306 16.74 6.05 8.26
C VAL A 306 15.55 7.00 8.22
N GLY A 307 15.25 7.55 7.05
CA GLY A 307 14.12 8.43 6.86
C GLY A 307 12.81 7.73 7.24
N ARG A 308 12.59 6.50 6.77
CA ARG A 308 11.40 5.71 7.11
C ARG A 308 11.21 5.56 8.63
N ASN A 309 12.29 5.29 9.36
CA ASN A 309 12.24 5.21 10.82
C ASN A 309 11.86 6.54 11.50
N ILE A 310 11.98 7.67 10.80
CA ILE A 310 11.63 9.00 11.31
C ILE A 310 10.22 9.41 10.89
N TRP A 311 9.91 9.34 9.57
CA TRP A 311 8.62 9.85 9.08
C TRP A 311 7.48 8.84 9.22
N GLU A 312 7.73 7.53 9.14
CA GLU A 312 6.68 6.53 9.29
C GLU A 312 5.99 6.62 10.66
N PRO A 313 6.68 6.66 11.81
CA PRO A 313 6.03 6.87 13.10
C PRO A 313 5.32 8.22 13.21
N LYS A 314 5.89 9.30 12.64
CA LYS A 314 5.28 10.63 12.68
C LYS A 314 3.98 10.69 11.87
N ILE A 315 3.94 10.03 10.72
CA ILE A 315 2.78 10.00 9.84
C ILE A 315 1.71 9.05 10.39
N LEU A 316 2.11 7.87 10.89
CA LEU A 316 1.19 6.85 11.39
C LEU A 316 0.73 7.09 12.83
N SER A 317 1.53 7.71 13.69
CA SER A 317 1.17 7.94 15.11
C SER A 317 -0.10 8.77 15.29
N SER A 318 -0.43 9.60 14.30
CA SER A 318 -1.69 10.34 14.27
C SER A 318 -2.88 9.49 13.80
N SER A 319 -2.67 8.28 13.33
CA SER A 319 -3.64 7.53 12.55
C SER A 319 -4.25 6.34 13.27
N LEU A 320 -3.48 5.57 14.03
CA LEU A 320 -3.95 4.34 14.67
C LEU A 320 -3.25 4.09 16.01
N ASP A 321 -4.03 4.03 17.06
CA ASP A 321 -3.61 3.58 18.42
C ASP A 321 -3.57 2.04 18.50
N ILE A 322 -2.97 1.37 17.48
CA ILE A 322 -2.86 -0.09 17.46
C ILE A 322 -1.44 -0.48 17.87
N ASN A 323 -1.35 -1.52 18.70
CA ASN A 323 -0.06 -2.06 19.12
C ASN A 323 0.73 -2.55 17.89
N PRO A 324 2.00 -2.12 17.72
CA PRO A 324 2.84 -2.52 16.59
C PRO A 324 2.98 -4.04 16.42
N VAL A 325 2.99 -4.80 17.53
CA VAL A 325 3.08 -6.27 17.50
C VAL A 325 1.86 -6.88 16.81
N ILE A 326 0.65 -6.34 17.06
CA ILE A 326 -0.57 -6.78 16.39
C ILE A 326 -0.51 -6.51 14.90
N THR A 327 0.00 -5.33 14.51
CA THR A 327 0.15 -4.95 13.11
C THR A 327 1.14 -5.86 12.39
N ILE A 328 2.32 -6.11 12.97
CA ILE A 328 3.32 -7.02 12.40
C ILE A 328 2.77 -8.44 12.27
N GLY A 329 2.11 -8.93 13.33
CA GLY A 329 1.45 -10.24 13.31
C GLY A 329 0.38 -10.35 12.23
N ALA A 330 -0.47 -9.32 12.09
CA ALA A 330 -1.51 -9.27 11.05
C ALA A 330 -0.92 -9.29 9.64
N ILE A 331 0.18 -8.55 9.42
CA ILE A 331 0.90 -8.54 8.14
C ILE A 331 1.45 -9.93 7.83
N PHE A 332 2.24 -10.50 8.74
CA PHE A 332 2.93 -11.77 8.51
C PHE A 332 1.94 -12.94 8.33
N ILE A 333 0.99 -13.09 9.26
CA ILE A 333 -0.02 -14.15 9.20
C ILE A 333 -0.91 -13.96 7.98
N GLY A 334 -1.36 -12.73 7.71
CA GLY A 334 -2.21 -12.43 6.57
C GLY A 334 -1.56 -12.75 5.23
N LEU A 335 -0.28 -12.37 5.05
CA LEU A 335 0.49 -12.70 3.84
C LEU A 335 0.61 -14.22 3.64
N LYS A 336 0.84 -14.99 4.70
CA LYS A 336 0.93 -16.45 4.63
C LYS A 336 -0.40 -17.13 4.34
N MET A 337 -1.52 -16.57 4.83
CA MET A 337 -2.87 -17.15 4.65
C MET A 337 -3.43 -16.93 3.24
N ALA A 338 -3.38 -15.72 2.73
CA ALA A 338 -4.04 -15.35 1.48
C ALA A 338 -3.31 -14.19 0.74
N GLY A 339 -1.98 -14.10 0.90
CA GLY A 339 -1.19 -13.04 0.25
C GLY A 339 -1.60 -11.65 0.71
N VAL A 340 -1.51 -10.68 -0.20
CA VAL A 340 -1.82 -9.26 0.07
C VAL A 340 -3.26 -9.08 0.56
N LEU A 341 -4.20 -9.86 0.06
CA LEU A 341 -5.61 -9.81 0.49
C LEU A 341 -5.78 -10.23 1.95
N GLY A 342 -5.08 -11.30 2.38
CA GLY A 342 -5.06 -11.74 3.77
C GLY A 342 -4.43 -10.73 4.71
N MET A 343 -3.37 -10.03 4.26
CA MET A 343 -2.77 -8.92 4.99
C MET A 343 -3.79 -7.81 5.27
N PHE A 344 -4.48 -7.33 4.24
CA PHE A 344 -5.52 -6.31 4.40
C PHE A 344 -6.68 -6.81 5.29
N PHE A 345 -7.08 -8.07 5.13
CA PHE A 345 -8.12 -8.67 5.97
C PHE A 345 -7.78 -8.55 7.46
N LEU A 346 -6.60 -8.98 7.88
CA LEU A 346 -6.21 -8.96 9.28
C LEU A 346 -5.92 -7.55 9.81
N ILE A 347 -5.33 -6.66 9.00
CA ILE A 347 -5.09 -5.27 9.40
C ILE A 347 -6.43 -4.56 9.65
N PHE A 348 -7.37 -4.63 8.71
CA PHE A 348 -8.67 -3.97 8.88
C PHE A 348 -9.52 -4.62 9.97
N MET A 349 -9.34 -5.93 10.22
CA MET A 349 -9.96 -6.60 11.38
C MET A 349 -9.44 -6.02 12.69
N ALA A 350 -8.12 -5.82 12.82
CA ALA A 350 -7.54 -5.22 14.01
C ALA A 350 -7.97 -3.75 14.20
N VAL A 351 -8.04 -2.98 13.11
CA VAL A 351 -8.56 -1.60 13.12
C VAL A 351 -10.00 -1.56 13.57
N GLY A 352 -10.87 -2.37 12.98
CA GLY A 352 -12.29 -2.44 13.32
C GLY A 352 -12.51 -2.85 14.78
N PHE A 353 -11.72 -3.81 15.27
CA PHE A 353 -11.75 -4.21 16.67
C PHE A 353 -11.41 -3.03 17.61
N LYS A 354 -10.36 -2.28 17.29
CA LYS A 354 -9.97 -1.09 18.06
C LYS A 354 -11.04 0.00 18.04
N VAL A 355 -11.68 0.24 16.89
CA VAL A 355 -12.78 1.20 16.76
C VAL A 355 -13.93 0.80 17.69
N LEU A 356 -14.34 -0.46 17.66
CA LEU A 356 -15.45 -0.96 18.49
C LEU A 356 -15.12 -0.93 20.00
N GLN A 357 -13.85 -1.10 20.36
CA GLN A 357 -13.39 -0.87 21.73
C GLN A 357 -13.48 0.60 22.13
N THR A 358 -13.02 1.50 21.27
CA THR A 358 -13.01 2.95 21.55
C THR A 358 -14.42 3.50 21.73
N VAL A 359 -15.39 2.98 20.99
CA VAL A 359 -16.81 3.38 21.09
C VAL A 359 -17.56 2.65 22.22
N GLY A 360 -16.90 1.68 22.89
CA GLY A 360 -17.48 0.96 24.03
C GLY A 360 -18.48 -0.14 23.65
N VAL A 361 -18.46 -0.61 22.40
CA VAL A 361 -19.24 -1.79 21.96
C VAL A 361 -18.56 -3.07 22.41
N LEU A 362 -17.24 -3.11 22.31
CA LEU A 362 -16.40 -4.19 22.85
C LEU A 362 -15.69 -3.70 24.11
N ASP A 363 -15.73 -4.55 25.15
CA ASP A 363 -15.08 -4.22 26.40
C ASP A 363 -13.54 -4.21 26.22
N THR A 364 -12.87 -3.22 26.79
CA THR A 364 -11.42 -3.17 26.84
C THR A 364 -10.87 -4.28 27.74
N PHE A 365 -9.89 -5.02 27.23
CA PHE A 365 -9.05 -5.87 28.08
C PHE A 365 -8.04 -4.97 28.82
N GLN A 366 -8.49 -4.24 29.82
CA GLN A 366 -7.54 -3.65 30.76
C GLN A 366 -7.04 -4.80 31.66
N PRO A 367 -5.73 -5.03 31.78
CA PRO A 367 -5.20 -5.78 32.91
C PRO A 367 -5.72 -5.06 34.14
N SER A 368 -6.40 -5.80 35.05
CA SER A 368 -6.80 -5.25 36.33
C SER A 368 -5.57 -4.55 36.91
N GLU A 369 -5.63 -3.21 37.05
CA GLU A 369 -4.61 -2.48 37.81
C GLU A 369 -4.48 -3.21 39.13
N VAL A 370 -3.31 -3.82 39.33
CA VAL A 370 -2.91 -4.28 40.64
C VAL A 370 -2.96 -3.03 41.52
N LYS A 371 -4.02 -2.89 42.31
CA LYS A 371 -4.15 -1.84 43.30
C LYS A 371 -2.84 -1.85 44.06
N LYS A 372 -1.94 -0.90 43.76
CA LYS A 372 -0.77 -0.65 44.60
C LYS A 372 -1.31 -0.41 45.96
N LYS A 373 -1.24 -1.42 46.86
CA LYS A 373 -1.48 -1.27 48.27
C LYS A 373 -0.61 -0.09 48.67
N LYS A 374 -1.25 1.02 49.05
CA LYS A 374 -0.57 2.11 49.76
C LYS A 374 0.14 1.47 50.94
N VAL A 375 1.44 1.37 50.86
CA VAL A 375 2.29 1.03 52.01
C VAL A 375 2.00 2.14 53.03
N PRO A 376 1.49 1.81 54.23
CA PRO A 376 1.25 2.84 55.23
C PRO A 376 2.58 3.46 55.64
N ASP A 377 2.63 4.77 55.55
CA ASP A 377 3.77 5.58 55.90
C ASP A 377 4.14 5.39 57.40
N ARG A 378 5.17 4.58 57.63
CA ARG A 378 5.72 4.31 58.95
C ARG A 378 6.72 5.38 59.34
N LYS A 379 6.31 6.67 59.31
CA LYS A 379 7.08 7.75 59.93
C LYS A 379 6.16 8.80 60.56
N ALA A 380 5.64 8.46 61.72
CA ALA A 380 5.16 9.42 62.67
C ALA A 380 5.12 8.76 64.07
N LYS A 381 6.31 8.56 64.66
CA LYS A 381 6.54 8.44 66.10
C LYS A 381 8.06 8.50 66.32
N ASN A 382 8.54 9.70 66.50
CA ASN A 382 9.44 10.10 67.59
C ASN A 382 9.69 11.62 67.47
#